data_98508c69b5361e7ec2e4a7af7f5e2040
#
_entry.id   98508c69b5361e7ec2e4a7af7f5e2040
#
_cell.length_a   1.000
_cell.length_b   1.000
_cell.length_c   1.000
_cell.angle_alpha   90.00
_cell.angle_beta   90.00
_cell.angle_gamma   90.00
#
_symmetry.space_group_name_H-M   'P 1'
#
loop_
_entity.id
_entity.type
_entity.pdbx_description
1 polymer ?
#
loop_
_entity_poly.entity_id
_entity_poly.type
_entity_poly.pdbx_seq_one_letter_code
_entity_poly.pdbx_strand_id
1 'polypeptide(L)'
;ASFQSFTGSMAVNSGVEHADAARAEQAILKELADLCDGPITDEELEDCRRGLLSGMNGVEDSLGGMETWYYIEVLRAGANSAAPIQTPAQARAALQAVTKEDVRSILRQLTLSVSYLLTKEEPTHA
;
A
#
# COMPACT_ATOMS: atom_id res chain seq x y z
N ALA A 1 -4.15 -1.70 -5.27
CA ALA A 1 -3.44 -0.59 -4.63
C ALA A 1 -2.00 -0.99 -4.28
N SER A 2 -1.10 -0.04 -4.26
CA SER A 2 0.29 -0.22 -3.84
C SER A 2 0.72 0.94 -2.95
N PHE A 3 1.57 0.65 -1.97
CA PHE A 3 2.11 1.64 -1.05
C PHE A 3 3.63 1.71 -1.20
N GLN A 4 4.18 2.92 -1.30
CA GLN A 4 5.61 3.18 -1.40
C GLN A 4 6.10 3.88 -0.13
N SER A 5 6.75 3.13 0.74
CA SER A 5 7.21 3.62 2.04
C SER A 5 8.28 4.71 1.95
N PHE A 6 9.10 4.73 0.87
CA PHE A 6 10.12 5.76 0.68
C PHE A 6 9.56 7.15 0.41
N THR A 7 8.43 7.22 -0.29
CA THR A 7 7.78 8.49 -0.67
C THR A 7 6.58 8.80 0.20
N GLY A 8 6.11 7.84 1.00
CA GLY A 8 4.87 7.95 1.75
C GLY A 8 3.65 8.07 0.84
N SER A 9 3.72 7.51 -0.37
CA SER A 9 2.65 7.61 -1.36
C SER A 9 1.92 6.28 -1.53
N MET A 10 0.63 6.36 -1.79
CA MET A 10 -0.21 5.24 -2.18
C MET A 10 -0.74 5.48 -3.60
N ALA A 11 -0.69 4.45 -4.44
CA ALA A 11 -1.26 4.48 -5.77
C ALA A 11 -2.36 3.42 -5.91
N VAL A 12 -3.49 3.82 -6.47
CA VAL A 12 -4.57 2.92 -6.87
C VAL A 12 -4.66 2.96 -8.38
N ASN A 13 -4.49 1.82 -9.04
CA ASN A 13 -4.57 1.69 -10.48
C ASN A 13 -5.77 0.80 -10.81
N SER A 14 -6.55 1.22 -11.80
CA SER A 14 -7.72 0.47 -12.28
C SER A 14 -7.81 0.58 -13.80
N GLY A 15 -8.15 -0.53 -14.46
CA GLY A 15 -8.52 -0.54 -15.86
C GLY A 15 -10.03 -0.53 -15.99
N VAL A 16 -10.57 0.50 -16.64
CA VAL A 16 -12.01 0.66 -16.86
C VAL A 16 -12.27 1.18 -18.27
N GLU A 17 -13.48 1.00 -18.76
CA GLU A 17 -13.92 1.67 -19.99
C GLU A 17 -13.89 3.20 -19.79
N HIS A 18 -13.54 3.93 -20.85
CA HIS A 18 -13.41 5.38 -20.78
C HIS A 18 -14.67 6.07 -20.23
N ALA A 19 -15.84 5.61 -20.63
CA ALA A 19 -17.13 6.15 -20.17
C ALA A 19 -17.34 5.97 -18.64
N ASP A 20 -16.68 5.00 -18.03
CA ASP A 20 -16.81 4.69 -16.60
C ASP A 20 -15.70 5.30 -15.74
N ALA A 21 -14.74 5.99 -16.33
CA ALA A 21 -13.56 6.50 -15.62
C ALA A 21 -13.92 7.39 -14.43
N ALA A 22 -14.82 8.35 -14.61
CA ALA A 22 -15.25 9.24 -13.53
C ALA A 22 -15.99 8.48 -12.40
N ARG A 23 -16.80 7.48 -12.76
CA ARG A 23 -17.49 6.62 -11.79
C ARG A 23 -16.51 5.78 -10.99
N ALA A 24 -15.48 5.24 -11.66
CA ALA A 24 -14.43 4.45 -11.00
C ALA A 24 -13.62 5.32 -10.03
N GLU A 25 -13.23 6.53 -10.41
CA GLU A 25 -12.53 7.47 -9.53
C GLU A 25 -13.36 7.78 -8.29
N GLN A 26 -14.63 8.12 -8.45
CA GLN A 26 -15.53 8.39 -7.33
C GLN A 26 -15.71 7.16 -6.43
N ALA A 27 -15.80 5.96 -6.99
CA ALA A 27 -15.91 4.74 -6.23
C ALA A 27 -14.63 4.50 -5.38
N ILE A 28 -13.44 4.68 -5.95
CA ILE A 28 -12.17 4.54 -5.24
C ILE A 28 -12.09 5.53 -4.07
N LEU A 29 -12.42 6.80 -4.30
CA LEU A 29 -12.40 7.83 -3.25
C LEU A 29 -13.42 7.55 -2.16
N LYS A 30 -14.60 7.05 -2.53
CA LYS A 30 -15.64 6.66 -1.58
C LYS A 30 -15.17 5.48 -0.72
N GLU A 31 -14.60 4.44 -1.30
CA GLU A 31 -14.08 3.29 -0.55
C GLU A 31 -12.99 3.71 0.45
N LEU A 32 -12.10 4.63 0.07
CA LEU A 32 -11.09 5.17 0.99
C LEU A 32 -11.73 5.93 2.15
N ALA A 33 -12.76 6.73 1.89
CA ALA A 33 -13.49 7.44 2.93
C ALA A 33 -14.24 6.47 3.85
N ASP A 34 -14.90 5.46 3.27
CA ASP A 34 -15.62 4.44 4.04
C ASP A 34 -14.68 3.63 4.95
N LEU A 35 -13.43 3.35 4.50
CA LEU A 35 -12.41 2.71 5.33
C LEU A 35 -11.92 3.60 6.48
N CYS A 36 -11.91 4.93 6.31
CA CYS A 36 -11.54 5.86 7.38
C CYS A 36 -12.58 5.89 8.50
N ASP A 37 -13.85 5.93 8.14
CA ASP A 37 -14.96 6.20 9.04
C ASP A 37 -15.84 4.97 9.34
N GLY A 38 -15.81 3.97 8.45
CA GLY A 38 -16.60 2.76 8.54
C GLY A 38 -15.99 1.67 9.43
N PRO A 39 -16.72 0.57 9.63
CA PRO A 39 -16.22 -0.57 10.38
C PRO A 39 -15.20 -1.36 9.54
N ILE A 40 -13.99 -1.51 10.06
CA ILE A 40 -13.05 -2.54 9.61
C ILE A 40 -13.33 -3.77 10.49
N THR A 41 -13.69 -4.89 9.89
CA THR A 41 -13.95 -6.13 10.63
C THR A 41 -12.64 -6.79 11.09
N ASP A 42 -12.73 -7.67 12.09
CA ASP A 42 -11.55 -8.44 12.52
C ASP A 42 -11.12 -9.43 11.43
N GLU A 43 -12.06 -9.97 10.69
CA GLU A 43 -11.81 -10.90 9.59
C GLU A 43 -11.02 -10.23 8.46
N GLU A 44 -11.42 -9.04 8.03
CA GLU A 44 -10.70 -8.27 7.00
C GLU A 44 -9.27 -7.97 7.42
N LEU A 45 -9.06 -7.51 8.67
CA LEU A 45 -7.73 -7.24 9.18
C LEU A 45 -6.86 -8.50 9.23
N GLU A 46 -7.43 -9.63 9.66
CA GLU A 46 -6.73 -10.91 9.72
C GLU A 46 -6.41 -11.48 8.34
N ASP A 47 -7.31 -11.34 7.38
CA ASP A 47 -7.06 -11.80 6.01
C ASP A 47 -5.94 -10.99 5.34
N CYS A 48 -5.95 -9.67 5.50
CA CYS A 48 -4.86 -8.80 5.04
C CYS A 48 -3.53 -9.17 5.73
N ARG A 49 -3.54 -9.36 7.06
CA ARG A 49 -2.36 -9.76 7.83
C ARG A 49 -1.79 -11.09 7.36
N ARG A 50 -2.64 -12.09 7.16
CA ARG A 50 -2.27 -13.42 6.64
C ARG A 50 -1.65 -13.32 5.25
N GLY A 51 -2.22 -12.52 4.36
CA GLY A 51 -1.68 -12.28 3.03
C GLY A 51 -0.29 -11.66 3.06
N LEU A 52 -0.09 -10.63 3.88
CA LEU A 52 1.21 -9.97 4.03
C LEU A 52 2.26 -10.88 4.67
N LEU A 53 1.90 -11.62 5.72
CA LEU A 53 2.80 -12.59 6.37
C LEU A 53 3.19 -13.71 5.40
N SER A 54 2.25 -14.18 4.58
CA SER A 54 2.52 -15.17 3.54
C SER A 54 3.53 -14.65 2.51
N GLY A 55 3.45 -13.38 2.12
CA GLY A 55 4.41 -12.73 1.23
C GLY A 55 5.83 -12.62 1.81
N MET A 56 5.98 -12.71 3.12
CA MET A 56 7.27 -12.72 3.81
C MET A 56 7.87 -14.12 3.97
N ASN A 57 7.13 -15.17 3.60
CA ASN A 57 7.65 -16.54 3.65
C ASN A 57 8.77 -16.70 2.61
N GLY A 58 9.82 -17.40 3.00
CA GLY A 58 10.96 -17.66 2.13
C GLY A 58 12.02 -16.55 2.06
N VAL A 59 11.78 -15.37 2.67
CA VAL A 59 12.81 -14.31 2.72
C VAL A 59 14.09 -14.82 3.40
N GLU A 60 13.94 -15.56 4.49
CA GLU A 60 15.06 -16.10 5.27
C GLU A 60 15.61 -17.41 4.70
N ASP A 61 14.95 -18.01 3.71
CA ASP A 61 15.33 -19.30 3.13
C ASP A 61 16.41 -19.17 2.04
N SER A 62 16.73 -17.95 1.62
CA SER A 62 17.73 -17.71 0.58
C SER A 62 18.63 -16.52 0.89
N LEU A 63 19.90 -16.61 0.49
CA LEU A 63 20.84 -15.51 0.60
C LEU A 63 20.36 -14.27 -0.16
N GLY A 64 19.81 -14.45 -1.37
CA GLY A 64 19.26 -13.36 -2.18
C GLY A 64 18.06 -12.68 -1.54
N GLY A 65 17.20 -13.44 -0.86
CA GLY A 65 16.08 -12.91 -0.08
C GLY A 65 16.57 -12.02 1.07
N MET A 66 17.53 -12.52 1.84
CA MET A 66 18.13 -11.77 2.95
C MET A 66 18.90 -10.54 2.47
N GLU A 67 19.68 -10.65 1.39
CA GLU A 67 20.38 -9.51 0.80
C GLU A 67 19.41 -8.41 0.37
N THR A 68 18.36 -8.78 -0.38
CA THR A 68 17.33 -7.83 -0.82
C THR A 68 16.63 -7.18 0.37
N TRP A 69 16.29 -7.97 1.40
CA TRP A 69 15.66 -7.45 2.61
C TRP A 69 16.52 -6.35 3.26
N TYR A 70 17.76 -6.67 3.59
CA TYR A 70 18.63 -5.72 4.28
C TYR A 70 19.04 -4.56 3.40
N TYR A 71 19.17 -4.75 2.10
CA TYR A 71 19.39 -3.63 1.17
C TYR A 71 18.26 -2.61 1.24
N ILE A 72 17.00 -3.07 1.21
CA ILE A 72 15.82 -2.19 1.33
C ILE A 72 15.77 -1.54 2.72
N GLU A 73 16.05 -2.28 3.78
CA GLU A 73 16.05 -1.74 5.14
C GLU A 73 17.13 -0.64 5.32
N VAL A 74 18.31 -0.83 4.76
CA VAL A 74 19.38 0.19 4.79
C VAL A 74 18.97 1.44 4.00
N LEU A 75 18.37 1.28 2.83
CA LEU A 75 17.85 2.42 2.07
C LEU A 75 16.75 3.16 2.84
N ARG A 76 15.85 2.44 3.48
CA ARG A 76 14.78 3.02 4.30
C ARG A 76 15.34 3.77 5.52
N ALA A 77 16.32 3.21 6.20
CA ALA A 77 17.01 3.87 7.30
C ALA A 77 17.80 5.10 6.85
N GLY A 78 18.42 5.04 5.67
CA GLY A 78 19.11 6.18 5.08
C GLY A 78 18.19 7.32 4.66
N ALA A 79 16.99 7.01 4.19
CA ALA A 79 15.95 8.00 3.85
C ALA A 79 15.31 8.62 5.12
N ASN A 80 15.30 7.87 6.22
CA ASN A 80 14.82 8.32 7.52
C ASN A 80 15.80 7.84 8.59
N SER A 81 16.77 8.67 8.93
CA SER A 81 17.88 8.34 9.84
C SER A 81 17.46 7.94 11.27
N ALA A 82 16.19 8.10 11.63
CA ALA A 82 15.62 7.66 12.89
C ALA A 82 15.00 6.24 12.82
N ALA A 83 14.86 5.66 11.63
CA ALA A 83 14.24 4.35 11.47
C ALA A 83 15.26 3.24 11.74
N PRO A 84 14.99 2.30 12.69
CA PRO A 84 15.88 1.16 12.91
C PRO A 84 15.81 0.19 11.74
N ILE A 85 16.94 -0.48 11.46
CA ILE A 85 16.98 -1.63 10.54
C ILE A 85 16.26 -2.80 11.22
N GLN A 86 15.24 -3.33 10.57
CA GLN A 86 14.45 -4.44 11.11
C GLN A 86 14.88 -5.77 10.50
N THR A 87 14.95 -6.81 11.32
CA THR A 87 15.03 -8.18 10.83
C THR A 87 13.66 -8.62 10.28
N PRO A 88 13.59 -9.64 9.40
CA PRO A 88 12.32 -10.20 8.97
C PRO A 88 11.42 -10.63 10.12
N ALA A 89 12.00 -11.22 11.17
CA ALA A 89 11.26 -11.63 12.37
C ALA A 89 10.66 -10.43 13.12
N GLN A 90 11.40 -9.34 13.26
CA GLN A 90 10.89 -8.10 13.87
C GLN A 90 9.78 -7.47 13.04
N ALA A 91 9.92 -7.46 11.71
CA ALA A 91 8.88 -6.96 10.83
C ALA A 91 7.59 -7.81 10.89
N ARG A 92 7.73 -9.16 10.97
CA ARG A 92 6.57 -10.04 11.20
C ARG A 92 5.88 -9.73 12.53
N ALA A 93 6.65 -9.58 13.61
CA ALA A 93 6.10 -9.23 14.93
C ALA A 93 5.38 -7.87 14.90
N ALA A 94 5.97 -6.87 14.24
CA ALA A 94 5.34 -5.57 14.07
C ALA A 94 4.02 -5.67 13.29
N LEU A 95 4.01 -6.44 12.20
CA LEU A 95 2.80 -6.66 11.40
C LEU A 95 1.69 -7.38 12.20
N GLN A 96 2.06 -8.35 13.04
CA GLN A 96 1.11 -9.02 13.93
C GLN A 96 0.49 -8.08 14.98
N ALA A 97 1.21 -7.04 15.38
CA ALA A 97 0.75 -6.06 16.36
C ALA A 97 -0.11 -4.94 15.76
N VAL A 98 -0.19 -4.80 14.42
CA VAL A 98 -1.00 -3.76 13.77
C VAL A 98 -2.47 -3.87 14.16
N THR A 99 -3.05 -2.76 14.54
CA THR A 99 -4.46 -2.63 14.94
C THR A 99 -5.29 -1.94 13.87
N LYS A 100 -6.61 -2.03 13.97
CA LYS A 100 -7.54 -1.27 13.11
C LYS A 100 -7.33 0.24 13.22
N GLU A 101 -6.99 0.73 14.42
CA GLU A 101 -6.76 2.16 14.64
C GLU A 101 -5.45 2.61 13.99
N ASP A 102 -4.42 1.77 13.97
CA ASP A 102 -3.20 2.06 13.20
C ASP A 102 -3.51 2.24 11.72
N VAL A 103 -4.31 1.33 11.15
CA VAL A 103 -4.77 1.43 9.75
C VAL A 103 -5.52 2.73 9.52
N ARG A 104 -6.50 3.07 10.37
CA ARG A 104 -7.27 4.32 10.25
C ARG A 104 -6.39 5.56 10.39
N SER A 105 -5.42 5.52 11.31
CA SER A 105 -4.53 6.67 11.52
C SER A 105 -3.72 7.02 10.28
N ILE A 106 -3.29 6.01 9.52
CA ILE A 106 -2.61 6.22 8.24
C ILE A 106 -3.58 6.68 7.16
N LEU A 107 -4.75 6.05 7.05
CA LEU A 107 -5.76 6.43 6.05
C LEU A 107 -6.20 7.90 6.19
N ARG A 108 -6.37 8.40 7.41
CA ARG A 108 -6.73 9.80 7.69
C ARG A 108 -5.65 10.81 7.28
N GLN A 109 -4.42 10.37 7.09
CA GLN A 109 -3.33 11.21 6.60
C GLN A 109 -3.24 11.27 5.08
N LEU A 110 -3.95 10.38 4.37
CA LEU A 110 -3.95 10.35 2.92
C LEU A 110 -4.68 11.57 2.35
N THR A 111 -4.05 12.21 1.40
CA THR A 111 -4.65 13.29 0.60
C THR A 111 -4.49 12.98 -0.87
N LEU A 112 -5.53 13.18 -1.66
CA LEU A 112 -5.42 13.03 -3.10
C LEU A 112 -4.43 14.06 -3.65
N SER A 113 -3.34 13.57 -4.21
CA SER A 113 -2.30 14.41 -4.82
C SER A 113 -2.54 14.59 -6.31
N VAL A 114 -2.85 13.51 -7.02
CA VAL A 114 -3.06 13.52 -8.46
C VAL A 114 -4.01 12.38 -8.86
N SER A 115 -4.89 12.69 -9.80
CA SER A 115 -5.64 11.71 -10.57
C SER A 115 -5.19 11.78 -12.02
N TYR A 116 -4.87 10.64 -12.61
CA TYR A 116 -4.37 10.55 -13.97
C TYR A 116 -5.17 9.52 -14.76
N LEU A 117 -5.72 9.94 -15.90
CA LEU A 117 -6.44 9.08 -16.82
C LEU A 117 -5.62 8.89 -18.10
N LEU A 118 -5.21 7.65 -18.38
CA LEU A 118 -4.64 7.27 -19.66
C LEU A 118 -5.78 6.78 -20.56
N THR A 119 -5.99 7.47 -21.66
CA THR A 119 -7.03 7.13 -22.64
C THR A 119 -6.42 7.04 -24.04
N LYS A 120 -7.15 6.38 -24.94
CA LYS A 120 -6.78 6.34 -26.35
C LYS A 120 -6.95 7.74 -26.96
N GLU A 121 -5.97 8.16 -27.73
CA GLU A 121 -6.05 9.42 -28.48
C GLU A 121 -7.23 9.37 -29.47
N GLU A 122 -8.15 10.33 -29.38
CA GLU A 122 -9.18 10.47 -30.41
C GLU A 122 -8.51 10.96 -31.69
N PRO A 123 -8.77 10.33 -32.84
CA PRO A 123 -8.24 10.83 -34.10
C PRO A 123 -8.76 12.25 -34.31
N THR A 124 -7.84 13.21 -34.29
CA THR A 124 -8.16 14.58 -34.64
C THR A 124 -8.61 14.58 -36.11
N HIS A 125 -9.91 14.72 -36.36
CA HIS A 125 -10.41 14.97 -37.71
C HIS A 125 -9.94 16.36 -38.12
N ALA A 126 -8.87 16.36 -38.95
CA ALA A 126 -8.44 17.54 -39.68
C ALA A 126 -9.36 17.76 -40.87
#